data_d74892d33a3f79e4631ff4e829495922
#
_entry.id   d74892d33a3f79e4631ff4e829495922
#
_cell.length_a   1.000
_cell.length_b   1.000
_cell.length_c   1.000
_cell.angle_alpha   90.00
_cell.angle_beta   90.00
_cell.angle_gamma   90.00
#
_symmetry.space_group_name_H-M   'P 1'
#
loop_
_entity.id
_entity.type
_entity.pdbx_description
1 polymer ?
#
loop_
_entity_poly.entity_id
_entity_poly.type
_entity_poly.pdbx_seq_one_letter_code
_entity_poly.pdbx_strand_id
1 'polypeptide(L)'
;MRFARILCCAALAVCAFGVRAQQVMLDKVVAVVGGSSITYSEVENTARRLTESRREQGYTSDRDPMNEALEQLMMQKLLYNQALIDSVEIMKTDIMARVEEEVQDMIAREGTIPAVEAKMHNPIFNIRENLRRRYEEEAYASGMQREVIGKVTIIPGEVERFYRQTDKDSLPVIGDQYVYAHITKFPKSMTAAKQRTRERLIDMRERVITGKAKFENLARMYSQDPGT
;
A
#
# COMPACT_ATOMS: atom_id res chain seq x y z
N MET A 1 -58.51 -46.68 5.48
CA MET A 1 -57.10 -47.06 5.26
C MET A 1 -56.54 -46.59 3.89
N ARG A 2 -57.31 -46.46 2.83
CA ARG A 2 -56.83 -46.01 1.50
C ARG A 2 -56.47 -44.48 1.42
N PHE A 3 -57.24 -43.65 2.12
CA PHE A 3 -56.97 -42.16 2.16
C PHE A 3 -55.67 -41.81 2.89
N ALA A 4 -55.32 -42.52 3.97
CA ALA A 4 -54.09 -42.29 4.71
C ALA A 4 -52.84 -42.62 3.87
N ARG A 5 -52.90 -43.62 3.02
CA ARG A 5 -51.80 -44.01 2.12
C ARG A 5 -51.59 -42.98 1.01
N ILE A 6 -52.68 -42.39 0.46
CA ILE A 6 -52.61 -41.36 -0.57
C ILE A 6 -52.02 -40.06 0.02
N LEU A 7 -52.39 -39.69 1.24
CA LEU A 7 -51.87 -38.53 1.94
C LEU A 7 -50.36 -38.66 2.26
N CYS A 8 -49.92 -39.87 2.63
CA CYS A 8 -48.52 -40.15 2.91
C CYS A 8 -47.66 -40.12 1.64
N CYS A 9 -48.16 -40.62 0.51
CA CYS A 9 -47.45 -40.53 -0.78
C CYS A 9 -47.41 -39.11 -1.32
N ALA A 10 -48.42 -38.26 -1.12
CA ALA A 10 -48.42 -36.87 -1.48
C ALA A 10 -47.43 -36.05 -0.65
N ALA A 11 -47.31 -36.32 0.66
CA ALA A 11 -46.32 -35.68 1.53
C ALA A 11 -44.87 -36.06 1.17
N LEU A 12 -44.61 -37.31 0.78
CA LEU A 12 -43.29 -37.76 0.31
C LEU A 12 -42.92 -37.12 -1.04
N ALA A 13 -43.88 -36.93 -1.94
CA ALA A 13 -43.64 -36.26 -3.22
C ALA A 13 -43.30 -34.75 -3.05
N VAL A 14 -43.87 -34.05 -2.07
CA VAL A 14 -43.56 -32.66 -1.76
C VAL A 14 -42.16 -32.48 -1.19
N CYS A 15 -41.67 -33.44 -0.37
CA CYS A 15 -40.30 -33.41 0.16
C CYS A 15 -39.23 -33.64 -0.91
N ALA A 16 -39.56 -34.34 -2.02
CA ALA A 16 -38.58 -34.58 -3.10
C ALA A 16 -38.28 -33.34 -3.97
N PHE A 17 -39.13 -32.31 -3.97
CA PHE A 17 -38.90 -31.09 -4.70
C PHE A 17 -38.04 -30.05 -3.95
N GLY A 18 -37.67 -30.27 -2.69
CA GLY A 18 -36.95 -29.30 -1.84
C GLY A 18 -35.42 -29.39 -1.88
N VAL A 19 -34.83 -30.42 -2.47
CA VAL A 19 -33.37 -30.57 -2.51
C VAL A 19 -32.82 -29.86 -3.77
N ARG A 20 -32.71 -28.55 -3.71
CA ARG A 20 -31.79 -27.84 -4.60
C ARG A 20 -30.37 -28.11 -4.09
N ALA A 21 -29.69 -29.07 -4.74
CA ALA A 21 -28.24 -29.12 -4.63
C ALA A 21 -27.69 -27.77 -5.09
N GLN A 22 -27.25 -26.95 -4.14
CA GLN A 22 -26.43 -25.77 -4.48
C GLN A 22 -25.15 -26.33 -5.13
N GLN A 23 -25.06 -26.19 -6.42
CA GLN A 23 -23.78 -26.37 -7.11
C GLN A 23 -22.83 -25.33 -6.53
N VAL A 24 -21.98 -25.77 -5.59
CA VAL A 24 -20.79 -24.99 -5.21
C VAL A 24 -19.94 -24.98 -6.46
N MET A 25 -19.94 -23.85 -7.16
CA MET A 25 -19.08 -23.65 -8.31
C MET A 25 -17.64 -23.63 -7.77
N LEU A 26 -16.95 -24.75 -7.90
CA LEU A 26 -15.51 -24.82 -7.68
C LEU A 26 -14.86 -23.84 -8.67
N ASP A 27 -13.91 -23.04 -8.19
CA ASP A 27 -13.23 -22.04 -8.99
C ASP A 27 -12.58 -22.70 -10.22
N LYS A 28 -12.73 -22.08 -11.38
CA LYS A 28 -12.26 -22.63 -12.65
C LYS A 28 -10.77 -22.32 -12.83
N VAL A 29 -9.94 -23.33 -13.05
CA VAL A 29 -8.55 -23.14 -13.45
C VAL A 29 -8.50 -22.61 -14.88
N VAL A 30 -7.87 -21.45 -15.06
CA VAL A 30 -7.72 -20.76 -16.35
C VAL A 30 -6.36 -21.08 -16.98
N ALA A 31 -5.30 -21.17 -16.19
CA ALA A 31 -3.98 -21.46 -16.65
C ALA A 31 -3.18 -22.26 -15.61
N VAL A 32 -2.13 -22.94 -16.05
CA VAL A 32 -1.15 -23.63 -15.21
C VAL A 32 0.23 -23.22 -15.66
N VAL A 33 1.07 -22.77 -14.71
CA VAL A 33 2.44 -22.36 -14.95
C VAL A 33 3.35 -23.13 -14.01
N GLY A 34 4.19 -24.02 -14.55
CA GLY A 34 4.97 -24.94 -13.74
C GLY A 34 4.07 -25.80 -12.84
N GLY A 35 4.30 -25.77 -11.52
CA GLY A 35 3.48 -26.46 -10.52
C GLY A 35 2.32 -25.62 -9.95
N SER A 36 2.10 -24.40 -10.43
CA SER A 36 1.14 -23.44 -9.90
C SER A 36 -0.06 -23.27 -10.84
N SER A 37 -1.28 -23.37 -10.29
CA SER A 37 -2.53 -23.09 -11.02
C SER A 37 -2.93 -21.63 -10.84
N ILE A 38 -3.57 -21.07 -11.85
CA ILE A 38 -4.21 -19.73 -11.83
C ILE A 38 -5.70 -19.96 -12.00
N THR A 39 -6.48 -19.45 -11.06
CA THR A 39 -7.93 -19.61 -11.07
C THR A 39 -8.62 -18.39 -11.68
N TYR A 40 -9.86 -18.58 -12.12
CA TYR A 40 -10.65 -17.51 -12.69
C TYR A 40 -10.89 -16.37 -11.70
N SER A 41 -11.14 -16.73 -10.43
CA SER A 41 -11.35 -15.74 -9.38
C SER A 41 -10.09 -14.91 -9.10
N GLU A 42 -8.90 -15.49 -9.19
CA GLU A 42 -7.63 -14.76 -9.08
C GLU A 42 -7.48 -13.74 -10.21
N VAL A 43 -7.79 -14.14 -11.45
CA VAL A 43 -7.75 -13.25 -12.63
C VAL A 43 -8.75 -12.12 -12.46
N GLU A 44 -10.00 -12.42 -12.10
CA GLU A 44 -11.05 -11.41 -11.90
C GLU A 44 -10.69 -10.40 -10.80
N ASN A 45 -10.21 -10.88 -9.66
CA ASN A 45 -9.80 -10.02 -8.55
C ASN A 45 -8.60 -9.13 -8.93
N THR A 46 -7.65 -9.66 -9.69
CA THR A 46 -6.50 -8.89 -10.17
C THR A 46 -6.92 -7.85 -11.22
N ALA A 47 -7.79 -8.21 -12.16
CA ALA A 47 -8.35 -7.29 -13.15
C ALA A 47 -9.12 -6.13 -12.49
N ARG A 48 -9.89 -6.43 -11.45
CA ARG A 48 -10.61 -5.41 -10.67
C ARG A 48 -9.62 -4.42 -10.02
N ARG A 49 -8.59 -4.91 -9.32
CA ARG A 49 -7.55 -4.07 -8.71
C ARG A 49 -6.82 -3.20 -9.73
N LEU A 50 -6.48 -3.75 -10.90
CA LEU A 50 -5.86 -2.99 -11.99
C LEU A 50 -6.77 -1.85 -12.46
N THR A 51 -8.06 -2.14 -12.63
CA THR A 51 -9.04 -1.15 -13.05
C THR A 51 -9.23 -0.04 -12.01
N GLU A 52 -9.32 -0.39 -10.73
CA GLU A 52 -9.43 0.57 -9.62
C GLU A 52 -8.20 1.46 -9.53
N SER A 53 -7.00 0.88 -9.55
CA SER A 53 -5.73 1.64 -9.50
C SER A 53 -5.59 2.61 -10.68
N ARG A 54 -5.97 2.19 -11.89
CA ARG A 54 -5.96 3.07 -13.07
C ARG A 54 -6.92 4.23 -12.93
N ARG A 55 -8.13 3.94 -12.41
CA ARG A 55 -9.14 4.97 -12.19
C ARG A 55 -8.64 6.04 -11.20
N GLU A 56 -7.98 5.61 -10.13
CA GLU A 56 -7.38 6.52 -9.14
C GLU A 56 -6.26 7.37 -9.74
N GLN A 57 -5.47 6.81 -10.64
CA GLN A 57 -4.37 7.49 -11.33
C GLN A 57 -4.81 8.32 -12.56
N GLY A 58 -6.11 8.28 -12.92
CA GLY A 58 -6.62 8.96 -14.10
C GLY A 58 -6.12 8.38 -15.44
N TYR A 59 -5.61 7.15 -15.42
CA TYR A 59 -5.05 6.47 -16.59
C TYR A 59 -6.10 5.55 -17.24
N THR A 60 -6.25 5.65 -18.57
CA THR A 60 -7.08 4.74 -19.37
C THR A 60 -6.19 3.86 -20.24
N SER A 61 -6.48 2.56 -20.27
CA SER A 61 -5.79 1.59 -21.13
C SER A 61 -6.80 0.96 -22.08
N ASP A 62 -6.42 0.82 -23.35
CA ASP A 62 -7.23 0.13 -24.37
C ASP A 62 -7.14 -1.40 -24.24
N ARG A 63 -6.28 -1.92 -23.37
CA ARG A 63 -6.12 -3.37 -23.15
C ARG A 63 -7.22 -3.90 -22.23
N ASP A 64 -7.72 -5.10 -22.56
CA ASP A 64 -8.67 -5.81 -21.71
C ASP A 64 -8.03 -6.13 -20.33
N PRO A 65 -8.64 -5.64 -19.21
CA PRO A 65 -8.11 -5.87 -17.88
C PRO A 65 -7.97 -7.36 -17.50
N MET A 66 -8.82 -8.23 -18.04
CA MET A 66 -8.77 -9.67 -17.76
C MET A 66 -7.53 -10.32 -18.38
N ASN A 67 -7.23 -9.98 -19.64
CA ASN A 67 -6.04 -10.48 -20.32
C ASN A 67 -4.77 -9.98 -19.67
N GLU A 68 -4.74 -8.73 -19.28
CA GLU A 68 -3.58 -8.14 -18.61
C GLU A 68 -3.36 -8.73 -17.22
N ALA A 69 -4.44 -8.95 -16.46
CA ALA A 69 -4.38 -9.63 -15.16
C ALA A 69 -3.86 -11.07 -15.31
N LEU A 70 -4.29 -11.80 -16.36
CA LEU A 70 -3.80 -13.13 -16.63
C LEU A 70 -2.30 -13.12 -16.97
N GLU A 71 -1.86 -12.20 -17.84
CA GLU A 71 -0.43 -12.05 -18.17
C GLU A 71 0.41 -11.74 -16.93
N GLN A 72 -0.06 -10.86 -16.06
CA GLN A 72 0.61 -10.51 -14.81
C GLN A 72 0.72 -11.71 -13.88
N LEU A 73 -0.36 -12.46 -13.67
CA LEU A 73 -0.37 -13.66 -12.84
C LEU A 73 0.52 -14.76 -13.41
N MET A 74 0.51 -14.97 -14.74
CA MET A 74 1.40 -15.93 -15.39
C MET A 74 2.87 -15.55 -15.17
N MET A 75 3.23 -14.28 -15.34
CA MET A 75 4.59 -13.80 -15.09
C MET A 75 4.99 -14.00 -13.62
N GLN A 76 4.10 -13.68 -12.69
CA GLN A 76 4.34 -13.88 -11.25
C GLN A 76 4.59 -15.36 -10.93
N LYS A 77 3.74 -16.27 -11.45
CA LYS A 77 3.92 -17.71 -11.25
C LYS A 77 5.20 -18.25 -11.89
N LEU A 78 5.59 -17.71 -13.06
CA LEU A 78 6.84 -18.07 -13.71
C LEU A 78 8.05 -17.68 -12.86
N LEU A 79 8.08 -16.43 -12.39
CA LEU A 79 9.14 -15.92 -11.52
C LEU A 79 9.20 -16.69 -10.20
N TYR A 80 8.05 -16.99 -9.60
CA TYR A 80 7.98 -17.81 -8.39
C TYR A 80 8.59 -19.21 -8.59
N ASN A 81 8.19 -19.92 -9.66
CA ASN A 81 8.73 -21.23 -9.93
C ASN A 81 10.25 -21.18 -10.20
N GLN A 82 10.72 -20.16 -10.92
CA GLN A 82 12.15 -19.97 -11.16
C GLN A 82 12.90 -19.66 -9.86
N ALA A 83 12.33 -18.82 -8.99
CA ALA A 83 12.92 -18.50 -7.69
C ALA A 83 13.15 -19.75 -6.81
N LEU A 84 12.22 -20.71 -6.87
CA LEU A 84 12.38 -21.99 -6.16
C LEU A 84 13.51 -22.84 -6.74
N ILE A 85 13.67 -22.84 -8.08
CA ILE A 85 14.76 -23.55 -8.77
C ILE A 85 16.12 -22.93 -8.42
N ASP A 86 16.21 -21.60 -8.45
CA ASP A 86 17.43 -20.84 -8.19
C ASP A 86 17.70 -20.65 -6.70
N SER A 87 16.85 -21.20 -5.83
CA SER A 87 16.97 -21.11 -4.36
C SER A 87 17.10 -19.66 -3.85
N VAL A 88 16.28 -18.76 -4.38
CA VAL A 88 16.25 -17.36 -3.95
C VAL A 88 15.89 -17.26 -2.48
N GLU A 89 16.67 -16.51 -1.70
CA GLU A 89 16.42 -16.31 -0.28
C GLU A 89 15.34 -15.23 -0.04
N ILE A 90 14.41 -15.54 0.87
CA ILE A 90 13.38 -14.61 1.34
C ILE A 90 13.43 -14.45 2.86
N MET A 91 13.07 -13.27 3.34
CA MET A 91 12.97 -12.99 4.79
C MET A 91 11.61 -13.43 5.33
N LYS A 92 11.53 -14.62 5.91
CA LYS A 92 10.29 -15.16 6.46
C LYS A 92 9.73 -14.34 7.62
N THR A 93 10.59 -13.67 8.38
CA THR A 93 10.19 -12.77 9.48
C THR A 93 9.34 -11.61 8.99
N ASP A 94 9.71 -10.99 7.87
CA ASP A 94 8.99 -9.86 7.28
C ASP A 94 7.62 -10.30 6.74
N ILE A 95 7.57 -11.51 6.18
CA ILE A 95 6.31 -12.10 5.73
C ILE A 95 5.36 -12.33 6.90
N MET A 96 5.85 -12.88 8.00
CA MET A 96 5.05 -13.11 9.21
C MET A 96 4.52 -11.80 9.80
N ALA A 97 5.37 -10.76 9.87
CA ALA A 97 4.97 -9.44 10.33
C ALA A 97 3.86 -8.85 9.45
N ARG A 98 4.00 -8.92 8.13
CA ARG A 98 2.99 -8.44 7.17
C ARG A 98 1.66 -9.22 7.24
N VAL A 99 1.73 -10.53 7.46
CA VAL A 99 0.52 -11.36 7.67
C VAL A 99 -0.22 -10.91 8.92
N GLU A 100 0.49 -10.70 10.02
CA GLU A 100 -0.15 -10.28 11.27
C GLU A 100 -0.72 -8.86 11.17
N GLU A 101 -0.02 -7.93 10.52
CA GLU A 101 -0.52 -6.58 10.22
C GLU A 101 -1.85 -6.63 9.45
N GLU A 102 -1.91 -7.40 8.35
CA GLU A 102 -3.14 -7.55 7.54
C GLU A 102 -4.29 -8.17 8.37
N VAL A 103 -3.99 -9.16 9.21
CA VAL A 103 -4.98 -9.78 10.09
C VAL A 103 -5.49 -8.78 11.14
N GLN A 104 -4.61 -7.99 11.75
CA GLN A 104 -5.01 -6.95 12.70
C GLN A 104 -5.85 -5.87 12.03
N ASP A 105 -5.54 -5.48 10.82
CA ASP A 105 -6.34 -4.56 10.03
C ASP A 105 -7.74 -5.11 9.71
N MET A 106 -7.84 -6.40 9.39
CA MET A 106 -9.13 -7.06 9.22
C MET A 106 -9.95 -7.04 10.51
N ILE A 107 -9.31 -7.36 11.66
CA ILE A 107 -9.97 -7.33 12.97
C ILE A 107 -10.39 -5.90 13.34
N ALA A 108 -9.54 -4.90 13.08
CA ALA A 108 -9.86 -3.50 13.36
C ALA A 108 -11.07 -3.00 12.56
N ARG A 109 -11.21 -3.44 11.31
CA ARG A 109 -12.36 -3.09 10.45
C ARG A 109 -13.66 -3.78 10.85
N GLU A 110 -13.60 -5.06 11.23
CA GLU A 110 -14.78 -5.88 11.55
C GLU A 110 -15.09 -5.94 13.05
N GLY A 111 -14.19 -5.45 13.89
CA GLY A 111 -14.31 -5.35 15.35
C GLY A 111 -13.90 -6.60 16.11
N THR A 112 -14.13 -7.80 15.59
CA THR A 112 -13.83 -9.07 16.29
C THR A 112 -13.38 -10.17 15.34
N ILE A 113 -12.61 -11.15 15.85
CA ILE A 113 -12.22 -12.34 15.08
C ILE A 113 -13.43 -13.10 14.53
N PRO A 114 -14.48 -13.41 15.32
CA PRO A 114 -15.66 -14.13 14.79
C PRO A 114 -16.37 -13.35 13.67
N ALA A 115 -16.36 -12.02 13.68
CA ALA A 115 -16.93 -11.21 12.60
C ALA A 115 -16.11 -11.33 11.31
N VAL A 116 -14.78 -11.35 11.41
CA VAL A 116 -13.88 -11.61 10.27
C VAL A 116 -14.14 -13.01 9.70
N GLU A 117 -14.19 -14.03 10.55
CA GLU A 117 -14.44 -15.42 10.14
C GLU A 117 -15.79 -15.58 9.45
N ALA A 118 -16.83 -14.96 9.99
CA ALA A 118 -18.18 -14.98 9.39
C ALA A 118 -18.21 -14.29 8.03
N LYS A 119 -17.53 -13.14 7.88
CA LYS A 119 -17.45 -12.38 6.63
C LYS A 119 -16.64 -13.10 5.56
N MET A 120 -15.51 -13.69 5.96
CA MET A 120 -14.61 -14.39 5.05
C MET A 120 -15.03 -15.84 4.80
N HIS A 121 -16.03 -16.35 5.53
CA HIS A 121 -16.49 -17.74 5.53
C HIS A 121 -15.32 -18.73 5.73
N ASN A 122 -14.34 -18.32 6.55
CA ASN A 122 -13.11 -19.08 6.75
C ASN A 122 -12.53 -18.82 8.15
N PRO A 123 -12.07 -19.86 8.88
CA PRO A 123 -11.41 -19.69 10.16
C PRO A 123 -10.15 -18.80 10.05
N ILE A 124 -9.87 -18.02 11.08
CA ILE A 124 -8.73 -17.08 11.13
C ILE A 124 -7.38 -17.76 10.88
N PHE A 125 -7.25 -19.02 11.32
CA PHE A 125 -6.06 -19.81 11.06
C PHE A 125 -5.83 -20.04 9.56
N ASN A 126 -6.88 -20.41 8.83
CA ASN A 126 -6.81 -20.59 7.38
C ASN A 126 -6.56 -19.28 6.65
N ILE A 127 -7.13 -18.18 7.14
CA ILE A 127 -6.90 -16.84 6.59
C ILE A 127 -5.41 -16.50 6.70
N ARG A 128 -4.80 -16.69 7.89
CA ARG A 128 -3.36 -16.47 8.10
C ARG A 128 -2.51 -17.33 7.17
N GLU A 129 -2.84 -18.61 7.05
CA GLU A 129 -2.09 -19.54 6.20
C GLU A 129 -2.19 -19.18 4.71
N ASN A 130 -3.37 -18.75 4.26
CA ASN A 130 -3.57 -18.29 2.89
C ASN A 130 -2.80 -16.99 2.61
N LEU A 131 -2.81 -16.04 3.57
CA LEU A 131 -2.02 -14.81 3.48
C LEU A 131 -0.52 -15.11 3.46
N ARG A 132 -0.06 -16.02 4.32
CA ARG A 132 1.34 -16.43 4.38
C ARG A 132 1.81 -16.98 3.04
N ARG A 133 1.06 -17.93 2.46
CA ARG A 133 1.41 -18.51 1.15
C ARG A 133 1.43 -17.47 0.04
N ARG A 134 0.47 -16.55 0.03
CA ARG A 134 0.40 -15.46 -0.95
C ARG A 134 1.62 -14.54 -0.85
N TYR A 135 1.96 -14.12 0.36
CA TYR A 135 3.12 -13.23 0.58
C TYR A 135 4.45 -13.93 0.36
N GLU A 136 4.57 -15.22 0.67
CA GLU A 136 5.75 -16.01 0.32
C GLU A 136 5.94 -16.08 -1.20
N GLU A 137 4.88 -16.39 -1.94
CA GLU A 137 4.91 -16.42 -3.41
C GLU A 137 5.28 -15.07 -4.02
N GLU A 138 4.69 -13.98 -3.51
CA GLU A 138 5.02 -12.60 -3.92
C GLU A 138 6.48 -12.25 -3.61
N ALA A 139 6.99 -12.64 -2.45
CA ALA A 139 8.36 -12.39 -2.03
C ALA A 139 9.38 -13.13 -2.91
N TYR A 140 9.11 -14.40 -3.22
CA TYR A 140 9.94 -15.18 -4.14
C TYR A 140 9.94 -14.59 -5.55
N ALA A 141 8.77 -14.27 -6.10
CA ALA A 141 8.66 -13.66 -7.43
C ALA A 141 9.38 -12.31 -7.50
N SER A 142 9.22 -11.46 -6.49
CA SER A 142 9.91 -10.16 -6.40
C SER A 142 11.42 -10.33 -6.22
N GLY A 143 11.85 -11.33 -5.45
CA GLY A 143 13.26 -11.67 -5.28
C GLY A 143 13.90 -12.07 -6.60
N MET A 144 13.27 -12.96 -7.34
CA MET A 144 13.71 -13.42 -8.66
C MET A 144 13.73 -12.27 -9.68
N GLN A 145 12.69 -11.43 -9.68
CA GLN A 145 12.66 -10.26 -10.56
C GLN A 145 13.85 -9.33 -10.31
N ARG A 146 14.18 -9.06 -9.05
CA ARG A 146 15.36 -8.23 -8.70
C ARG A 146 16.67 -8.88 -9.16
N GLU A 147 16.78 -10.20 -9.04
CA GLU A 147 17.97 -10.92 -9.49
C GLU A 147 18.15 -10.86 -11.02
N VAL A 148 17.06 -11.02 -11.76
CA VAL A 148 17.07 -10.91 -13.24
C VAL A 148 17.41 -9.48 -13.66
N ILE A 149 16.75 -8.47 -13.07
CA ILE A 149 17.00 -7.06 -13.42
C ILE A 149 18.39 -6.61 -12.98
N GLY A 150 18.88 -7.08 -11.83
CA GLY A 150 20.20 -6.74 -11.31
C GLY A 150 21.36 -7.18 -12.22
N LYS A 151 21.12 -8.12 -13.10
CA LYS A 151 22.10 -8.57 -14.11
C LYS A 151 22.10 -7.68 -15.38
N VAL A 152 21.09 -6.80 -15.53
CA VAL A 152 20.97 -5.93 -16.69
C VAL A 152 21.79 -4.65 -16.45
N THR A 153 22.81 -4.45 -17.28
CA THR A 153 23.62 -3.23 -17.27
C THR A 153 23.26 -2.38 -18.49
N ILE A 154 22.83 -1.16 -18.24
CA ILE A 154 22.49 -0.20 -19.30
C ILE A 154 23.63 0.79 -19.46
N ILE A 155 24.16 0.93 -20.67
CA ILE A 155 25.19 1.93 -20.99
C ILE A 155 24.56 3.22 -21.54
N PRO A 156 25.19 4.40 -21.34
CA PRO A 156 24.65 5.68 -21.81
C PRO A 156 24.29 5.72 -23.29
N GLY A 157 25.07 5.04 -24.13
CA GLY A 157 24.82 4.96 -25.56
C GLY A 157 23.52 4.19 -25.94
N GLU A 158 23.09 3.24 -25.12
CA GLU A 158 21.82 2.54 -25.31
C GLU A 158 20.65 3.44 -24.95
N VAL A 159 20.77 4.21 -23.87
CA VAL A 159 19.78 5.21 -23.48
C VAL A 159 19.61 6.27 -24.57
N GLU A 160 20.72 6.78 -25.12
CA GLU A 160 20.66 7.77 -26.20
C GLU A 160 20.01 7.20 -27.47
N ARG A 161 20.34 5.95 -27.81
CA ARG A 161 19.76 5.26 -28.96
C ARG A 161 18.25 5.05 -28.76
N PHE A 162 17.84 4.59 -27.59
CA PHE A 162 16.45 4.40 -27.25
C PHE A 162 15.68 5.72 -27.35
N TYR A 163 16.20 6.79 -26.77
CA TYR A 163 15.60 8.13 -26.83
C TYR A 163 15.42 8.64 -28.26
N ARG A 164 16.41 8.41 -29.12
CA ARG A 164 16.34 8.81 -30.56
C ARG A 164 15.34 7.98 -31.35
N GLN A 165 15.11 6.73 -30.98
CA GLN A 165 14.20 5.79 -31.66
C GLN A 165 12.76 5.89 -31.14
N THR A 166 12.58 6.40 -29.95
CA THR A 166 11.24 6.54 -29.34
C THR A 166 10.53 7.76 -29.91
N ASP A 167 9.27 7.58 -30.27
CA ASP A 167 8.41 8.66 -30.72
C ASP A 167 8.31 9.74 -29.63
N LYS A 168 8.50 11.00 -30.01
CA LYS A 168 8.53 12.12 -29.08
C LYS A 168 7.18 12.31 -28.36
N ASP A 169 6.09 11.95 -29.02
CA ASP A 169 4.75 12.05 -28.45
C ASP A 169 4.48 11.01 -27.37
N SER A 170 5.27 9.91 -27.34
CA SER A 170 5.19 8.87 -26.32
C SER A 170 6.09 9.11 -25.10
N LEU A 171 6.96 10.13 -25.16
CA LEU A 171 7.84 10.47 -24.05
C LEU A 171 7.08 11.27 -22.98
N PRO A 172 7.32 11.00 -21.69
CA PRO A 172 6.71 11.78 -20.64
C PRO A 172 7.20 13.23 -20.68
N VAL A 173 6.28 14.17 -20.63
CA VAL A 173 6.61 15.59 -20.50
C VAL A 173 7.02 15.86 -19.06
N ILE A 174 8.30 16.14 -18.86
CA ILE A 174 8.84 16.56 -17.56
C ILE A 174 8.77 18.09 -17.53
N GLY A 175 8.02 18.63 -16.57
CA GLY A 175 7.98 20.09 -16.37
C GLY A 175 9.33 20.63 -15.96
N ASP A 176 9.53 21.93 -16.22
CA ASP A 176 10.76 22.62 -15.86
C ASP A 176 11.05 22.47 -14.36
N GLN A 177 12.25 22.04 -14.03
CA GLN A 177 12.73 21.93 -12.65
C GLN A 177 13.79 22.98 -12.40
N TYR A 178 13.56 23.80 -11.39
CA TYR A 178 14.50 24.84 -10.99
C TYR A 178 15.21 24.41 -9.72
N VAL A 179 16.53 24.35 -9.76
CA VAL A 179 17.36 24.21 -8.56
C VAL A 179 17.78 25.61 -8.13
N TYR A 180 17.33 26.05 -6.99
CA TYR A 180 17.78 27.32 -6.41
C TYR A 180 18.56 27.04 -5.13
N ALA A 181 19.64 27.80 -4.94
CA ALA A 181 20.39 27.82 -3.71
C ALA A 181 20.37 29.24 -3.16
N HIS A 182 20.24 29.41 -1.86
CA HIS A 182 20.35 30.71 -1.21
C HIS A 182 21.45 30.67 -0.15
N ILE A 183 22.18 31.76 -0.05
CA ILE A 183 23.17 31.91 1.00
C ILE A 183 22.57 32.83 2.06
N THR A 184 22.26 32.29 3.23
CA THR A 184 21.80 33.08 4.36
C THR A 184 23.01 33.58 5.14
N LYS A 185 23.26 34.89 5.11
CA LYS A 185 24.28 35.52 5.92
C LYS A 185 23.63 36.31 7.05
N PHE A 186 23.75 35.80 8.24
CA PHE A 186 23.35 36.56 9.42
C PHE A 186 24.40 37.67 9.64
N PRO A 187 24.00 38.96 9.68
CA PRO A 187 24.92 40.01 10.04
C PRO A 187 25.44 39.71 11.45
N LYS A 188 26.74 39.70 11.64
CA LYS A 188 27.33 39.64 12.99
C LYS A 188 26.67 40.78 13.75
N SER A 189 25.96 40.46 14.83
CA SER A 189 25.27 41.47 15.63
C SER A 189 26.21 42.59 15.90
N MET A 190 25.90 43.76 15.33
CA MET A 190 26.80 44.91 15.49
C MET A 190 27.00 45.15 16.97
N THR A 191 28.23 45.32 17.39
CA THR A 191 28.60 45.65 18.77
C THR A 191 27.76 46.81 19.29
N ALA A 192 27.48 47.78 18.43
CA ALA A 192 26.59 48.93 18.69
C ALA A 192 25.12 48.52 18.99
N ALA A 193 24.58 47.49 18.30
CA ALA A 193 23.22 47.03 18.57
C ALA A 193 23.12 46.30 19.93
N LYS A 194 24.12 45.49 20.26
CA LYS A 194 24.22 44.85 21.60
C LYS A 194 24.37 45.88 22.69
N GLN A 195 25.22 46.93 22.45
CA GLN A 195 25.42 47.99 23.42
C GLN A 195 24.11 48.75 23.68
N ARG A 196 23.36 49.15 22.66
CA ARG A 196 22.05 49.82 22.78
C ARG A 196 21.05 48.99 23.54
N THR A 197 20.99 47.68 23.26
CA THR A 197 20.10 46.78 23.98
C THR A 197 20.48 46.66 25.46
N ARG A 198 21.77 46.58 25.75
CA ARG A 198 22.27 46.55 27.12
C ARG A 198 21.94 47.85 27.87
N GLU A 199 22.18 49.00 27.27
CA GLU A 199 21.85 50.32 27.84
C GLU A 199 20.33 50.42 28.15
N ARG A 200 19.51 49.96 27.23
CA ARG A 200 18.05 49.94 27.42
C ARG A 200 17.62 49.03 28.58
N LEU A 201 18.24 47.86 28.70
CA LEU A 201 17.97 46.95 29.84
C LEU A 201 18.44 47.55 31.18
N ILE A 202 19.56 48.27 31.20
CA ILE A 202 20.03 48.98 32.41
C ILE A 202 19.05 50.08 32.81
N ASP A 203 18.57 50.92 31.87
CA ASP A 203 17.54 51.92 32.15
C ASP A 203 16.26 51.29 32.71
N MET A 204 15.78 50.22 32.12
CA MET A 204 14.61 49.49 32.61
C MET A 204 14.83 48.95 34.02
N ARG A 205 16.01 48.40 34.31
CA ARG A 205 16.37 47.90 35.66
C ARG A 205 16.37 49.04 36.68
N GLU A 206 16.96 50.18 36.34
CA GLU A 206 16.97 51.34 37.23
C GLU A 206 15.57 51.87 37.53
N ARG A 207 14.68 51.91 36.55
CA ARG A 207 13.26 52.29 36.74
C ARG A 207 12.52 51.35 37.67
N VAL A 208 12.83 50.04 37.63
CA VAL A 208 12.25 49.08 38.57
C VAL A 208 12.80 49.26 39.97
N ILE A 209 14.13 49.41 40.11
CA ILE A 209 14.78 49.57 41.42
C ILE A 209 14.38 50.86 42.09
N THR A 210 14.20 51.96 41.35
CA THR A 210 13.76 53.25 41.88
C THR A 210 12.24 53.31 42.09
N GLY A 211 11.48 52.25 41.87
CA GLY A 211 10.03 52.21 42.04
C GLY A 211 9.23 52.98 40.99
N LYS A 212 9.89 53.50 39.93
CA LYS A 212 9.24 54.29 38.86
C LYS A 212 8.42 53.41 37.88
N ALA A 213 8.69 52.13 37.84
CA ALA A 213 7.92 51.18 37.03
C ALA A 213 7.89 49.79 37.67
N LYS A 214 6.81 49.07 37.48
CA LYS A 214 6.74 47.65 37.88
C LYS A 214 7.35 46.76 36.78
N PHE A 215 8.09 45.75 37.18
CA PHE A 215 8.72 44.80 36.27
C PHE A 215 7.73 44.14 35.28
N GLU A 216 6.57 43.71 35.82
CA GLU A 216 5.50 43.09 35.00
C GLU A 216 5.04 43.97 33.86
N ASN A 217 4.88 45.29 34.11
CA ASN A 217 4.46 46.23 33.06
C ASN A 217 5.52 46.40 31.98
N LEU A 218 6.80 46.46 32.39
CA LEU A 218 7.91 46.52 31.43
C LEU A 218 8.06 45.25 30.64
N ALA A 219 7.88 44.08 31.27
CA ALA A 219 7.92 42.79 30.60
C ALA A 219 6.82 42.69 29.54
N ARG A 220 5.58 43.03 29.85
CA ARG A 220 4.46 43.03 28.91
C ARG A 220 4.64 43.99 27.73
N MET A 221 5.30 45.13 27.95
CA MET A 221 5.50 46.13 26.89
C MET A 221 6.68 45.84 25.99
N TYR A 222 7.72 45.23 26.50
CA TYR A 222 9.01 45.11 25.79
C TYR A 222 9.52 43.69 25.62
N SER A 223 8.91 42.67 26.22
CA SER A 223 9.29 41.28 25.99
C SER A 223 8.94 40.84 24.56
N GLN A 224 9.84 40.08 23.95
CA GLN A 224 9.64 39.41 22.68
C GLN A 224 9.34 37.91 22.87
N ASP A 225 9.19 37.49 24.13
CA ASP A 225 8.81 36.12 24.46
C ASP A 225 7.29 35.96 24.33
N PRO A 226 6.78 35.03 23.49
CA PRO A 226 5.35 34.78 23.33
C PRO A 226 4.68 34.24 24.60
N GLY A 227 5.45 33.86 25.63
CA GLY A 227 4.96 33.36 26.92
C GLY A 227 4.81 34.44 28.02
N THR A 228 5.01 35.74 27.72
CA THR A 228 5.01 36.79 28.70
C THR A 228 3.73 37.58 28.69
#